data_7999692de12c21d7f1ce0b457e740f21
#
_entry.id   7999692de12c21d7f1ce0b457e740f21
#
_cell.length_a   1.000
_cell.length_b   1.000
_cell.length_c   1.000
_cell.angle_alpha   90.00
_cell.angle_beta   90.00
_cell.angle_gamma   90.00
#
_symmetry.space_group_name_H-M   'P 1'
#
loop_
_entity.id
_entity.type
_entity.pdbx_description
1 polymer ?
#
loop_
_entity_poly.entity_id
_entity_poly.type
_entity_poly.pdbx_seq_one_letter_code
_entity_poly.pdbx_strand_id
1 'polypeptide(L)'
;LPKAIVVVSAHWESPAPVRVGTSEQPSLIYDFGGFPPELYDLRYPCPGDPVLANDIIVQLNVAGIPAVGDSRRGLDHGAWVPLLHAYPSAGVPVIEVTLPSPRKPSDILALGKALAPLRERGVLLVGSGGVVHNLRRVKFGDKGAPTEPWAKSFDDWIRARLETLDV
;
A
#
# COMPACT_ATOMS: atom_id res chain seq x y z
N LEU A 1 12.33 -13.23 7.55
CA LEU A 1 11.75 -11.88 7.57
C LEU A 1 12.36 -11.07 6.44
N PRO A 2 11.58 -10.19 5.76
CA PRO A 2 12.15 -9.25 4.80
C PRO A 2 13.03 -8.23 5.52
N LYS A 3 13.99 -7.64 4.80
CA LYS A 3 14.85 -6.57 5.32
C LYS A 3 14.09 -5.25 5.51
N ALA A 4 13.12 -5.00 4.64
CA ALA A 4 12.19 -3.89 4.70
C ALA A 4 10.90 -4.23 3.94
N ILE A 5 9.86 -3.46 4.15
CA ILE A 5 8.58 -3.56 3.44
C ILE A 5 8.31 -2.23 2.75
N VAL A 6 8.04 -2.27 1.45
CA VAL A 6 7.55 -1.12 0.68
C VAL A 6 6.08 -1.33 0.39
N VAL A 7 5.24 -0.42 0.84
CA VAL A 7 3.79 -0.47 0.65
C VAL A 7 3.36 0.60 -0.34
N VAL A 8 2.58 0.21 -1.34
CA VAL A 8 1.83 1.13 -2.19
C VAL A 8 0.37 1.01 -1.80
N SER A 9 -0.13 2.00 -1.06
CA SER A 9 -1.50 2.01 -0.55
C SER A 9 -2.46 2.74 -1.48
N ALA A 10 -3.69 2.22 -1.60
CA ALA A 10 -4.77 2.87 -2.32
C ALA A 10 -5.24 4.18 -1.65
N HIS A 11 -4.79 4.47 -0.42
CA HIS A 11 -5.16 5.65 0.35
C HIS A 11 -4.16 6.81 0.22
N TRP A 12 -3.02 6.59 -0.43
CA TRP A 12 -2.05 7.64 -0.69
C TRP A 12 -1.83 7.82 -2.18
N GLU A 13 -2.52 8.77 -2.76
CA GLU A 13 -2.37 9.17 -4.16
C GLU A 13 -1.72 10.54 -4.27
N SER A 14 -0.89 10.72 -5.28
CA SER A 14 -0.28 12.01 -5.59
C SER A 14 -0.20 12.20 -7.11
N PRO A 15 -0.47 13.41 -7.63
CA PRO A 15 0.05 13.75 -8.94
C PRO A 15 1.58 13.69 -8.92
N ALA A 16 2.20 13.67 -10.10
CA ALA A 16 3.66 13.71 -10.15
C ALA A 16 4.22 14.92 -9.37
N PRO A 17 5.30 14.77 -8.62
CA PRO A 17 6.13 13.58 -8.47
C PRO A 17 5.55 12.51 -7.53
N VAL A 18 5.94 11.25 -7.73
CA VAL A 18 5.72 10.17 -6.75
C VAL A 18 6.38 10.56 -5.43
N ARG A 19 5.69 10.31 -4.31
CA ARG A 19 6.24 10.57 -2.97
C ARG A 19 6.63 9.28 -2.30
N VAL A 20 7.75 9.31 -1.61
CA VAL A 20 8.30 8.19 -0.84
C VAL A 20 8.44 8.62 0.61
N GLY A 21 7.89 7.88 1.53
CA GLY A 21 8.01 8.14 2.97
C GLY A 21 9.46 8.02 3.43
N THR A 22 10.02 9.09 4.03
CA THR A 22 11.42 9.16 4.47
C THR A 22 11.58 9.33 5.98
N SER A 23 10.50 9.18 6.76
CA SER A 23 10.58 9.26 8.21
C SER A 23 11.31 8.05 8.80
N GLU A 24 12.17 8.26 9.80
CA GLU A 24 12.77 7.16 10.60
C GLU A 24 11.74 6.48 11.50
N GLN A 25 10.71 7.22 11.91
CA GLN A 25 9.63 6.73 12.76
C GLN A 25 8.30 7.26 12.21
N PRO A 26 7.72 6.61 11.19
CA PRO A 26 6.49 7.06 10.60
C PRO A 26 5.34 6.97 11.61
N SER A 27 4.58 8.05 11.75
CA SER A 27 3.35 8.06 12.55
C SER A 27 2.27 7.21 11.88
N LEU A 28 1.25 6.77 12.65
CA LEU A 28 0.08 6.13 12.08
C LEU A 28 -1.00 7.15 11.75
N ILE A 29 -1.66 6.95 10.62
CA ILE A 29 -2.82 7.74 10.21
C ILE A 29 -4.06 6.86 10.36
N TYR A 30 -5.01 7.34 11.17
CA TYR A 30 -6.31 6.68 11.39
C TYR A 30 -7.34 7.31 10.45
N ASP A 31 -7.14 7.08 9.15
CA ASP A 31 -7.94 7.62 8.04
C ASP A 31 -9.22 6.81 7.78
N PHE A 32 -9.84 6.33 8.85
CA PHE A 32 -11.11 5.62 8.86
C PHE A 32 -12.03 6.21 9.93
N GLY A 33 -13.34 5.94 9.85
CA GLY A 33 -14.31 6.47 10.79
C GLY A 33 -15.51 5.55 10.99
N GLY A 34 -16.29 5.82 12.06
CA GLY A 34 -17.49 5.04 12.35
C GLY A 34 -17.24 3.67 12.99
N PHE A 35 -16.05 3.43 13.51
CA PHE A 35 -15.66 2.20 14.19
C PHE A 35 -15.65 2.37 15.73
N PRO A 36 -15.67 1.26 16.50
CA PRO A 36 -15.50 1.30 17.94
C PRO A 36 -14.21 2.01 18.38
N PRO A 37 -14.23 2.73 19.53
CA PRO A 37 -13.07 3.51 20.00
C PRO A 37 -11.78 2.69 20.12
N GLU A 38 -11.88 1.41 20.46
CA GLU A 38 -10.74 0.51 20.67
C GLU A 38 -9.87 0.37 19.41
N LEU A 39 -10.43 0.58 18.22
CA LEU A 39 -9.64 0.52 16.97
C LEU A 39 -8.72 1.73 16.80
N TYR A 40 -9.02 2.85 17.45
CA TYR A 40 -8.15 4.03 17.45
C TYR A 40 -7.03 3.95 18.49
N ASP A 41 -7.09 2.97 19.39
CA ASP A 41 -6.05 2.67 20.37
C ASP A 41 -4.98 1.70 19.84
N LEU A 42 -5.22 1.08 18.70
CA LEU A 42 -4.24 0.19 18.07
C LEU A 42 -2.93 0.94 17.77
N ARG A 43 -1.80 0.27 17.92
CA ARG A 43 -0.47 0.82 17.67
C ARG A 43 0.35 -0.16 16.82
N TYR A 44 1.13 0.41 15.91
CA TYR A 44 2.07 -0.34 15.10
C TYR A 44 3.38 0.45 14.97
N PRO A 45 4.23 0.44 15.99
CA PRO A 45 5.42 1.29 16.08
C PRO A 45 6.59 0.73 15.27
N CYS A 46 6.41 0.55 13.96
CA CYS A 46 7.47 0.09 13.09
C CYS A 46 8.45 1.23 12.77
N PRO A 47 9.75 0.92 12.59
CA PRO A 47 10.70 1.89 12.06
C PRO A 47 10.43 2.17 10.57
N GLY A 48 10.91 3.30 10.08
CA GLY A 48 11.15 3.53 8.66
C GLY A 48 12.61 3.24 8.31
N ASP A 49 12.95 3.45 7.03
CA ASP A 49 14.33 3.34 6.53
C ASP A 49 14.62 4.49 5.55
N PRO A 50 15.10 5.66 6.04
CA PRO A 50 15.39 6.80 5.20
C PRO A 50 16.48 6.53 4.14
N VAL A 51 17.41 5.62 4.43
CA VAL A 51 18.47 5.27 3.46
C VAL A 51 17.87 4.54 2.29
N LEU A 52 17.10 3.49 2.55
CA LEU A 52 16.40 2.75 1.50
C LEU A 52 15.37 3.64 0.78
N ALA A 53 14.69 4.54 1.48
CA ALA A 53 13.75 5.48 0.88
C ALA A 53 14.45 6.40 -0.13
N ASN A 54 15.63 6.91 0.19
CA ASN A 54 16.43 7.70 -0.74
C ASN A 54 16.92 6.87 -1.94
N ASP A 55 17.34 5.62 -1.74
CA ASP A 55 17.66 4.69 -2.82
C ASP A 55 16.47 4.52 -3.78
N ILE A 56 15.26 4.34 -3.23
CA ILE A 56 14.02 4.22 -4.02
C ILE A 56 13.78 5.49 -4.84
N ILE A 57 13.95 6.67 -4.25
CA ILE A 57 13.80 7.95 -4.95
C ILE A 57 14.76 8.05 -6.13
N VAL A 58 16.04 7.71 -5.93
CA VAL A 58 17.06 7.69 -6.98
C VAL A 58 16.66 6.69 -8.07
N GLN A 59 16.28 5.47 -7.69
CA GLN A 59 15.88 4.41 -8.63
C GLN A 59 14.70 4.82 -9.51
N LEU A 60 13.67 5.44 -8.92
CA LEU A 60 12.50 5.94 -9.65
C LEU A 60 12.87 7.06 -10.61
N ASN A 61 13.69 8.03 -10.17
CA ASN A 61 14.14 9.12 -11.04
C ASN A 61 14.98 8.61 -12.20
N VAL A 62 15.87 7.64 -11.99
CA VAL A 62 16.64 6.98 -13.06
C VAL A 62 15.73 6.24 -14.05
N ALA A 63 14.63 5.66 -13.57
CA ALA A 63 13.62 5.02 -14.41
C ALA A 63 12.69 6.02 -15.14
N GLY A 64 12.93 7.34 -15.01
CA GLY A 64 12.11 8.38 -15.64
C GLY A 64 10.80 8.65 -14.91
N ILE A 65 10.64 8.19 -13.68
CA ILE A 65 9.48 8.45 -12.83
C ILE A 65 9.90 9.51 -11.80
N PRO A 66 9.47 10.78 -11.94
CA PRO A 66 9.82 11.82 -10.99
C PRO A 66 9.39 11.44 -9.57
N ALA A 67 10.33 11.43 -8.63
CA ALA A 67 10.09 11.04 -7.25
C ALA A 67 10.78 11.96 -6.25
N VAL A 68 10.12 12.19 -5.10
CA VAL A 68 10.63 13.03 -4.00
C VAL A 68 10.32 12.38 -2.64
N GLY A 69 11.08 12.74 -1.62
CA GLY A 69 10.82 12.30 -0.24
C GLY A 69 9.69 13.08 0.43
N ASP A 70 9.01 12.40 1.35
CA ASP A 70 8.06 13.01 2.28
C ASP A 70 8.36 12.51 3.71
N SER A 71 8.92 13.36 4.54
CA SER A 71 9.28 13.02 5.92
C SER A 71 8.15 13.23 6.93
N ARG A 72 7.02 13.77 6.50
CA ARG A 72 5.89 14.12 7.37
C ARG A 72 4.71 13.19 7.25
N ARG A 73 4.56 12.55 6.09
CA ARG A 73 3.50 11.56 5.89
C ARG A 73 3.77 10.34 6.75
N GLY A 74 2.75 9.94 7.53
CA GLY A 74 2.73 8.67 8.25
C GLY A 74 2.22 7.51 7.38
N LEU A 75 2.04 6.34 7.99
CA LEU A 75 1.44 5.17 7.35
C LEU A 75 -0.08 5.23 7.49
N ASP A 76 -0.81 5.14 6.38
CA ASP A 76 -2.27 5.05 6.42
C ASP A 76 -2.74 3.63 6.80
N HIS A 77 -4.07 3.49 7.07
CA HIS A 77 -4.60 2.21 7.52
C HIS A 77 -4.44 1.09 6.47
N GLY A 78 -4.39 1.43 5.19
CA GLY A 78 -4.10 0.45 4.13
C GLY A 78 -2.68 -0.11 4.24
N ALA A 79 -1.75 0.62 4.83
CA ALA A 79 -0.39 0.14 5.10
C ALA A 79 -0.31 -0.56 6.46
N TRP A 80 -0.60 0.14 7.57
CA TRP A 80 -0.27 -0.40 8.89
C TRP A 80 -1.23 -1.50 9.37
N VAL A 81 -2.54 -1.49 9.00
CA VAL A 81 -3.48 -2.53 9.48
C VAL A 81 -3.15 -3.92 8.95
N PRO A 82 -2.93 -4.14 7.63
CA PRO A 82 -2.50 -5.44 7.15
C PRO A 82 -1.18 -5.90 7.77
N LEU A 83 -0.23 -4.97 7.98
CA LEU A 83 1.07 -5.29 8.57
C LEU A 83 0.99 -5.62 10.05
N LEU A 84 0.06 -5.02 10.80
CA LEU A 84 -0.22 -5.37 12.19
C LEU A 84 -0.55 -6.88 12.35
N HIS A 85 -1.24 -7.46 11.36
CA HIS A 85 -1.57 -8.88 11.35
C HIS A 85 -0.45 -9.75 10.78
N ALA A 86 0.20 -9.31 9.71
CA ALA A 86 1.23 -10.09 9.03
C ALA A 86 2.60 -10.05 9.75
N TYR A 87 2.94 -8.93 10.39
CA TYR A 87 4.20 -8.68 11.08
C TYR A 87 3.96 -8.01 12.44
N PRO A 88 3.27 -8.67 13.39
CA PRO A 88 2.79 -8.05 14.64
C PRO A 88 3.89 -7.51 15.55
N SER A 89 5.13 -7.98 15.41
CA SER A 89 6.26 -7.46 16.18
C SER A 89 6.71 -6.06 15.76
N ALA A 90 6.20 -5.53 14.64
CA ALA A 90 6.56 -4.22 14.08
C ALA A 90 8.07 -3.98 13.93
N GLY A 91 8.89 -5.04 13.88
CA GLY A 91 10.36 -4.95 13.86
C GLY A 91 10.97 -4.80 12.46
N VAL A 92 10.14 -4.78 11.40
CA VAL A 92 10.62 -4.62 10.02
C VAL A 92 10.38 -3.18 9.58
N PRO A 93 11.37 -2.48 8.99
CA PRO A 93 11.17 -1.13 8.47
C PRO A 93 10.10 -1.07 7.38
N VAL A 94 9.25 -0.03 7.44
CA VAL A 94 8.16 0.18 6.48
C VAL A 94 8.32 1.52 5.78
N ILE A 95 8.23 1.49 4.45
CA ILE A 95 8.25 2.67 3.58
C ILE A 95 6.95 2.67 2.78
N GLU A 96 6.20 3.75 2.82
CA GLU A 96 5.02 3.92 1.97
C GLU A 96 5.37 4.76 0.74
N VAL A 97 4.80 4.39 -0.42
CA VAL A 97 5.01 5.05 -1.71
C VAL A 97 3.64 5.36 -2.32
N THR A 98 3.48 6.55 -2.89
CA THR A 98 2.21 6.96 -3.49
C THR A 98 1.89 6.21 -4.76
N LEU A 99 0.59 5.99 -4.97
CA LEU A 99 0.05 5.70 -6.29
C LEU A 99 0.06 6.96 -7.16
N PRO A 100 0.39 6.86 -8.46
CA PRO A 100 0.23 7.96 -9.40
C PRO A 100 -1.25 8.38 -9.53
N SER A 101 -1.50 9.68 -9.55
CA SER A 101 -2.81 10.26 -9.84
C SER A 101 -2.72 11.18 -11.08
N PRO A 102 -3.60 11.03 -12.08
CA PRO A 102 -4.64 10.02 -12.21
C PRO A 102 -4.08 8.61 -12.35
N ARG A 103 -4.85 7.59 -11.93
CA ARG A 103 -4.44 6.17 -11.94
C ARG A 103 -4.47 5.59 -13.37
N LYS A 104 -3.51 5.97 -14.21
CA LYS A 104 -3.35 5.33 -15.52
C LYS A 104 -2.68 3.96 -15.36
N PRO A 105 -3.23 2.89 -15.94
CA PRO A 105 -2.65 1.55 -15.82
C PRO A 105 -1.17 1.49 -16.25
N SER A 106 -0.80 2.23 -17.29
CA SER A 106 0.59 2.35 -17.75
C SER A 106 1.54 2.88 -16.68
N ASP A 107 1.11 3.91 -15.94
CA ASP A 107 1.95 4.58 -14.95
C ASP A 107 2.10 3.69 -13.70
N ILE A 108 1.01 3.00 -13.31
CA ILE A 108 1.04 2.03 -12.21
C ILE A 108 1.95 0.84 -12.54
N LEU A 109 1.86 0.32 -13.77
CA LEU A 109 2.73 -0.76 -14.24
C LEU A 109 4.19 -0.31 -14.31
N ALA A 110 4.46 0.91 -14.77
CA ALA A 110 5.82 1.48 -14.80
C ALA A 110 6.39 1.61 -13.38
N LEU A 111 5.60 2.09 -12.42
CA LEU A 111 5.99 2.15 -11.01
C LEU A 111 6.32 0.76 -10.47
N GLY A 112 5.45 -0.23 -10.69
CA GLY A 112 5.68 -1.60 -10.25
C GLY A 112 6.97 -2.21 -10.83
N LYS A 113 7.21 -2.01 -12.14
CA LYS A 113 8.44 -2.45 -12.80
C LYS A 113 9.68 -1.75 -12.24
N ALA A 114 9.58 -0.46 -11.96
CA ALA A 114 10.69 0.29 -11.39
C ALA A 114 11.02 -0.15 -9.95
N LEU A 115 10.03 -0.57 -9.16
CA LEU A 115 10.23 -1.08 -7.80
C LEU A 115 10.68 -2.56 -7.75
N ALA A 116 10.38 -3.35 -8.79
CA ALA A 116 10.61 -4.80 -8.80
C ALA A 116 12.03 -5.25 -8.39
N PRO A 117 13.14 -4.56 -8.77
CA PRO A 117 14.50 -4.95 -8.38
C PRO A 117 14.74 -4.96 -6.86
N LEU A 118 13.93 -4.24 -6.08
CA LEU A 118 14.04 -4.24 -4.61
C LEU A 118 13.82 -5.64 -4.01
N ARG A 119 13.06 -6.49 -4.69
CA ARG A 119 12.79 -7.88 -4.25
C ARG A 119 14.08 -8.70 -4.13
N GLU A 120 15.03 -8.50 -5.05
CA GLU A 120 16.33 -9.18 -5.03
C GLU A 120 17.23 -8.68 -3.90
N ARG A 121 16.93 -7.49 -3.37
CA ARG A 121 17.58 -6.91 -2.19
C ARG A 121 16.97 -7.39 -0.87
N GLY A 122 15.94 -8.25 -0.92
CA GLY A 122 15.22 -8.78 0.24
C GLY A 122 14.12 -7.85 0.77
N VAL A 123 13.64 -6.92 -0.06
CA VAL A 123 12.52 -6.03 0.25
C VAL A 123 11.22 -6.69 -0.20
N LEU A 124 10.22 -6.71 0.69
CA LEU A 124 8.86 -7.12 0.37
C LEU A 124 8.10 -5.95 -0.25
N LEU A 125 7.55 -6.14 -1.45
CA LEU A 125 6.65 -5.18 -2.08
C LEU A 125 5.20 -5.58 -1.80
N VAL A 126 4.41 -4.65 -1.29
CA VAL A 126 3.00 -4.84 -0.95
C VAL A 126 2.15 -3.82 -1.68
N GLY A 127 1.23 -4.27 -2.53
CA GLY A 127 0.13 -3.46 -3.04
C GLY A 127 -1.07 -3.64 -2.11
N SER A 128 -1.55 -2.56 -1.51
CA SER A 128 -2.68 -2.61 -0.58
C SER A 128 -3.87 -1.84 -1.10
N GLY A 129 -5.04 -2.50 -1.08
CA GLY A 129 -6.32 -1.92 -1.47
C GLY A 129 -7.39 -3.00 -1.58
N GLY A 130 -8.65 -2.61 -1.53
CA GLY A 130 -9.76 -3.52 -1.76
C GLY A 130 -9.87 -3.89 -3.24
N VAL A 131 -9.91 -5.19 -3.55
CA VAL A 131 -10.13 -5.70 -4.92
C VAL A 131 -11.44 -5.13 -5.48
N VAL A 132 -12.46 -5.08 -4.63
CA VAL A 132 -13.76 -4.45 -4.92
C VAL A 132 -14.12 -3.56 -3.73
N HIS A 133 -14.26 -2.25 -3.94
CA HIS A 133 -14.44 -1.27 -2.87
C HIS A 133 -15.51 -0.22 -3.20
N ASN A 134 -16.71 -0.67 -3.58
CA ASN A 134 -17.83 0.25 -3.80
C ASN A 134 -18.66 0.43 -2.53
N LEU A 135 -18.26 1.34 -1.65
CA LEU A 135 -18.92 1.60 -0.37
C LEU A 135 -20.38 2.05 -0.51
N ARG A 136 -20.77 2.60 -1.65
CA ARG A 136 -22.18 3.02 -1.91
C ARG A 136 -23.12 1.83 -2.08
N ARG A 137 -22.57 0.64 -2.35
CA ARG A 137 -23.34 -0.59 -2.58
C ARG A 137 -23.21 -1.60 -1.42
N VAL A 138 -22.35 -1.32 -0.44
CA VAL A 138 -22.21 -2.17 0.74
C VAL A 138 -23.44 -2.04 1.63
N LYS A 139 -24.03 -3.16 2.00
CA LYS A 139 -25.13 -3.23 2.97
C LYS A 139 -24.53 -3.39 4.37
N PHE A 140 -24.11 -2.28 4.96
CA PHE A 140 -23.57 -2.28 6.32
C PHE A 140 -24.58 -2.83 7.31
N GLY A 141 -24.15 -3.77 8.17
CA GLY A 141 -24.99 -4.40 9.19
C GLY A 141 -25.73 -5.66 8.73
N ASP A 142 -25.84 -5.91 7.44
CA ASP A 142 -26.43 -7.15 6.90
C ASP A 142 -25.33 -8.17 6.55
N LYS A 143 -24.96 -9.00 7.52
CA LYS A 143 -23.96 -10.06 7.34
C LYS A 143 -24.41 -11.18 6.39
N GLY A 144 -25.70 -11.27 6.07
CA GLY A 144 -26.28 -12.25 5.16
C GLY A 144 -26.51 -11.72 3.75
N ALA A 145 -26.18 -10.46 3.48
CA ALA A 145 -26.34 -9.89 2.16
C ALA A 145 -25.58 -10.70 1.10
N PRO A 146 -26.23 -11.10 0.00
CA PRO A 146 -25.54 -11.81 -1.09
C PRO A 146 -24.51 -10.91 -1.74
N THR A 147 -23.38 -11.50 -2.16
CA THR A 147 -22.39 -10.80 -2.97
C THR A 147 -22.99 -10.36 -4.29
N GLU A 148 -22.81 -9.12 -4.66
CA GLU A 148 -23.27 -8.57 -5.93
C GLU A 148 -22.60 -9.30 -7.10
N PRO A 149 -23.37 -9.68 -8.18
CA PRO A 149 -22.84 -10.48 -9.28
C PRO A 149 -21.59 -9.86 -9.95
N TRP A 150 -21.60 -8.54 -10.13
CA TRP A 150 -20.45 -7.83 -10.73
C TRP A 150 -19.19 -7.91 -9.86
N ALA A 151 -19.34 -7.87 -8.52
CA ALA A 151 -18.24 -7.98 -7.57
C ALA A 151 -17.66 -9.40 -7.59
N LYS A 152 -18.54 -10.41 -7.59
CA LYS A 152 -18.14 -11.80 -7.72
C LYS A 152 -17.41 -12.08 -9.03
N SER A 153 -17.93 -11.59 -10.15
CA SER A 153 -17.29 -11.78 -11.46
C SER A 153 -15.89 -11.19 -11.50
N PHE A 154 -15.68 -10.02 -10.90
CA PHE A 154 -14.37 -9.39 -10.86
C PHE A 154 -13.42 -10.15 -9.91
N ASP A 155 -13.90 -10.60 -8.75
CA ASP A 155 -13.12 -11.41 -7.82
C ASP A 155 -12.67 -12.73 -8.45
N ASP A 156 -13.57 -13.44 -9.13
CA ASP A 156 -13.26 -14.67 -9.85
C ASP A 156 -12.22 -14.43 -10.96
N TRP A 157 -12.36 -13.32 -11.69
CA TRP A 157 -11.42 -12.96 -12.76
C TRP A 157 -10.02 -12.67 -12.23
N ILE A 158 -9.88 -11.84 -11.18
CA ILE A 158 -8.56 -11.50 -10.64
C ILE A 158 -7.91 -12.71 -9.97
N ARG A 159 -8.71 -13.55 -9.29
CA ARG A 159 -8.21 -14.80 -8.69
C ARG A 159 -7.59 -15.69 -9.76
N ALA A 160 -8.29 -15.92 -10.87
CA ALA A 160 -7.79 -16.75 -11.97
C ALA A 160 -6.47 -16.20 -12.54
N ARG A 161 -6.31 -14.87 -12.66
CA ARG A 161 -5.07 -14.24 -13.12
C ARG A 161 -3.91 -14.42 -12.13
N LEU A 162 -4.17 -14.25 -10.84
CA LEU A 162 -3.16 -14.43 -9.81
C LEU A 162 -2.71 -15.91 -9.68
N GLU A 163 -3.63 -16.87 -9.81
CA GLU A 163 -3.31 -18.30 -9.75
C GLU A 163 -2.48 -18.76 -10.94
N THR A 164 -2.68 -18.17 -12.10
CA THR A 164 -1.92 -18.50 -13.32
C THR A 164 -0.68 -17.63 -13.51
N LEU A 165 -0.47 -16.61 -12.66
CA LEU A 165 0.56 -15.59 -12.83
C LEU A 165 0.50 -14.87 -14.19
N ASP A 166 -0.68 -14.85 -14.80
CA ASP A 166 -0.98 -14.16 -16.05
C ASP A 166 -1.38 -12.71 -15.73
N VAL A 167 -0.37 -11.84 -15.56
CA VAL A 167 -0.49 -10.42 -15.17
C VAL A 167 0.10 -9.49 -16.20
#